data_ab09004fa816dc344aeb3e782ba091c9
#
_entry.id   ab09004fa816dc344aeb3e782ba091c9
#
_cell.length_a   1.000
_cell.length_b   1.000
_cell.length_c   1.000
_cell.angle_alpha   90.00
_cell.angle_beta   90.00
_cell.angle_gamma   90.00
#
_symmetry.space_group_name_H-M   'P 1'
#
loop_
_entity.id
_entity.type
_entity.pdbx_description
1 polymer ?
#
loop_
_entity_poly.entity_id
_entity_poly.type
_entity_poly.pdbx_seq_one_letter_code
_entity_poly.pdbx_strand_id
1 'polypeptide(L)'
;MTVETAEAGGNVYDKYGTSNPVARRLMAGFMSQLDELVERTGARDAHEVGCGEGELAIRLAQRGIRMRGTDAFPQVLEEARRRAVAAGVEIDFEATPVEELDPGHHGAELIVCCEVLEHLTDPERALEVLAGLARPWLVASVPREPLWRALNLARLSYVGDLGNTPGHFNHWSKRDFVRFLTRRFEVTEVRSPTPWTMVLCRVQSPPS
;
A
#
# COMPACT_ATOMS: atom_id res chain seq x y z
N MET A 1 15.84 6.45 28.89
CA MET A 1 15.54 5.23 28.14
C MET A 1 15.23 5.70 26.71
N THR A 2 16.22 5.61 25.88
CA THR A 2 16.17 6.02 24.46
C THR A 2 15.31 5.04 23.71
N VAL A 3 14.24 5.54 23.09
CA VAL A 3 13.43 4.83 22.12
C VAL A 3 14.33 4.66 20.90
N GLU A 4 14.86 3.47 20.69
CA GLU A 4 15.38 3.04 19.39
C GLU A 4 14.15 2.87 18.48
N THR A 5 13.84 3.94 17.81
CA THR A 5 12.86 3.98 16.72
C THR A 5 13.34 3.09 15.59
N ALA A 6 12.41 2.39 14.99
CA ALA A 6 12.59 1.63 13.78
C ALA A 6 13.22 2.50 12.66
N GLU A 7 14.53 2.57 12.63
CA GLU A 7 15.33 3.11 11.53
C GLU A 7 15.46 2.06 10.44
N ALA A 8 14.40 1.85 9.66
CA ALA A 8 14.51 1.28 8.32
C ALA A 8 13.17 1.47 7.61
N GLY A 9 13.00 2.63 7.01
CA GLY A 9 12.06 2.76 5.90
C GLY A 9 12.54 1.84 4.78
N GLY A 10 11.67 0.98 4.30
CA GLY A 10 11.99 -0.03 3.30
C GLY A 10 11.56 -1.43 3.75
N ASN A 11 11.34 -2.31 2.78
CA ASN A 11 11.04 -3.71 3.08
C ASN A 11 12.25 -4.37 3.76
N VAL A 12 12.17 -4.67 5.06
CA VAL A 12 13.16 -5.50 5.79
C VAL A 12 13.38 -6.86 5.11
N TYR A 13 12.44 -7.27 4.26
CA TYR A 13 12.50 -8.46 3.43
C TYR A 13 12.16 -8.07 2.00
N ASP A 14 13.08 -8.34 1.03
CA ASP A 14 12.81 -8.15 -0.38
C ASP A 14 11.68 -9.10 -0.83
N LYS A 15 10.45 -8.60 -0.73
CA LYS A 15 9.23 -9.35 -1.10
C LYS A 15 9.17 -9.59 -2.61
N TYR A 16 9.78 -8.74 -3.39
CA TYR A 16 9.65 -8.70 -4.85
C TYR A 16 10.78 -9.44 -5.57
N GLY A 17 12.03 -9.40 -5.05
CA GLY A 17 13.18 -10.11 -5.59
C GLY A 17 13.42 -11.49 -5.00
N THR A 18 12.52 -12.02 -4.16
CA THR A 18 12.71 -13.30 -3.48
C THR A 18 12.85 -14.49 -4.44
N SER A 19 13.83 -15.37 -4.18
CA SER A 19 14.00 -16.64 -4.90
C SER A 19 13.01 -17.73 -4.46
N ASN A 20 12.28 -17.54 -3.36
CA ASN A 20 11.32 -18.51 -2.83
C ASN A 20 10.11 -18.65 -3.77
N PRO A 21 9.85 -19.84 -4.37
CA PRO A 21 8.78 -20.02 -5.35
C PRO A 21 7.38 -19.79 -4.76
N VAL A 22 7.17 -20.07 -3.47
CA VAL A 22 5.90 -19.83 -2.78
C VAL A 22 5.66 -18.31 -2.64
N ALA A 23 6.67 -17.58 -2.15
CA ALA A 23 6.57 -16.12 -2.01
C ALA A 23 6.35 -15.45 -3.38
N ARG A 24 7.05 -15.88 -4.42
CA ARG A 24 6.84 -15.40 -5.80
C ARG A 24 5.42 -15.63 -6.29
N ARG A 25 4.84 -16.80 -6.03
CA ARG A 25 3.45 -17.11 -6.41
C ARG A 25 2.45 -16.23 -5.67
N LEU A 26 2.66 -16.00 -4.38
CA LEU A 26 1.82 -15.11 -3.57
C LEU A 26 1.88 -13.67 -4.10
N MET A 27 3.09 -13.17 -4.38
CA MET A 27 3.26 -11.83 -4.94
C MET A 27 2.67 -11.70 -6.35
N ALA A 28 2.82 -12.71 -7.20
CA ALA A 28 2.18 -12.72 -8.51
C ALA A 28 0.65 -12.66 -8.41
N GLY A 29 0.07 -13.36 -7.43
CA GLY A 29 -1.36 -13.27 -7.12
C GLY A 29 -1.79 -11.88 -6.65
N PHE A 30 -0.98 -11.24 -5.78
CA PHE A 30 -1.20 -9.87 -5.34
C PHE A 30 -1.19 -8.89 -6.51
N MET A 31 -0.14 -8.96 -7.35
CA MET A 31 0.03 -8.08 -8.51
C MET A 31 -1.10 -8.24 -9.55
N SER A 32 -1.52 -9.48 -9.82
CA SER A 32 -2.64 -9.74 -10.74
C SER A 32 -3.95 -9.11 -10.24
N GLN A 33 -4.23 -9.25 -8.94
CA GLN A 33 -5.43 -8.67 -8.35
C GLN A 33 -5.38 -7.12 -8.32
N LEU A 34 -4.20 -6.54 -8.06
CA LEU A 34 -4.00 -5.10 -8.15
C LEU A 34 -4.27 -4.60 -9.57
N ASP A 35 -3.65 -5.22 -10.57
CA ASP A 35 -3.83 -4.85 -11.98
C ASP A 35 -5.31 -4.86 -12.38
N GLU A 36 -6.04 -5.94 -12.03
CA GLU A 36 -7.47 -6.07 -12.34
C GLU A 36 -8.30 -4.95 -11.68
N LEU A 37 -8.01 -4.60 -10.43
CA LEU A 37 -8.72 -3.52 -9.74
C LEU A 37 -8.40 -2.15 -10.36
N VAL A 38 -7.13 -1.91 -10.68
CA VAL A 38 -6.71 -0.67 -11.33
C VAL A 38 -7.36 -0.51 -12.71
N GLU A 39 -7.39 -1.56 -13.54
CA GLU A 39 -8.06 -1.55 -14.84
C GLU A 39 -9.53 -1.19 -14.75
N ARG A 40 -10.24 -1.65 -13.72
CA ARG A 40 -11.66 -1.33 -13.49
C ARG A 40 -11.93 0.15 -13.23
N THR A 41 -10.94 0.88 -12.71
CA THR A 41 -11.08 2.32 -12.46
C THR A 41 -11.05 3.14 -13.75
N GLY A 42 -10.37 2.65 -14.78
CA GLY A 42 -10.08 3.38 -16.00
C GLY A 42 -9.17 4.59 -15.79
N ALA A 43 -8.51 4.69 -14.63
CA ALA A 43 -7.65 5.80 -14.26
C ALA A 43 -6.43 5.89 -15.17
N ARG A 44 -6.08 7.10 -15.56
CA ARG A 44 -4.88 7.43 -16.37
C ARG A 44 -3.79 8.10 -15.54
N ASP A 45 -4.14 8.48 -14.34
CA ASP A 45 -3.33 9.22 -13.38
C ASP A 45 -3.50 8.57 -12.02
N ALA A 46 -2.42 8.22 -11.36
CA ALA A 46 -2.45 7.59 -10.05
C ALA A 46 -1.30 8.05 -9.16
N HIS A 47 -1.56 8.01 -7.85
CA HIS A 47 -0.59 8.32 -6.82
C HIS A 47 -0.48 7.15 -5.84
N GLU A 48 0.72 6.60 -5.69
CA GLU A 48 1.03 5.60 -4.68
C GLU A 48 1.51 6.27 -3.40
N VAL A 49 0.75 6.10 -2.33
CA VAL A 49 1.06 6.60 -0.98
C VAL A 49 1.76 5.49 -0.20
N GLY A 50 2.96 5.76 0.31
CA GLY A 50 3.85 4.77 0.91
C GLY A 50 4.48 3.85 -0.13
N CYS A 51 5.06 4.46 -1.18
CA CYS A 51 5.55 3.73 -2.36
C CYS A 51 6.83 2.92 -2.13
N GLY A 52 7.54 3.15 -1.01
CA GLY A 52 8.80 2.48 -0.74
C GLY A 52 9.79 2.58 -1.90
N GLU A 53 10.27 1.43 -2.36
CA GLU A 53 11.21 1.33 -3.49
C GLU A 53 10.55 1.44 -4.88
N GLY A 54 9.26 1.81 -4.94
CA GLY A 54 8.54 2.16 -6.17
C GLY A 54 8.05 0.98 -7.00
N GLU A 55 7.97 -0.23 -6.45
CA GLU A 55 7.64 -1.45 -7.22
C GLU A 55 6.26 -1.37 -7.89
N LEU A 56 5.23 -0.94 -7.16
CA LEU A 56 3.88 -0.84 -7.71
C LEU A 56 3.76 0.36 -8.65
N ALA A 57 4.36 1.52 -8.28
CA ALA A 57 4.38 2.70 -9.14
C ALA A 57 5.04 2.41 -10.49
N ILE A 58 6.21 1.75 -10.50
CA ILE A 58 6.92 1.36 -11.73
C ILE A 58 6.05 0.43 -12.57
N ARG A 59 5.44 -0.59 -11.94
CA ARG A 59 4.57 -1.54 -12.62
C ARG A 59 3.39 -0.84 -13.31
N LEU A 60 2.73 0.09 -12.63
CA LEU A 60 1.58 0.81 -13.17
C LEU A 60 2.01 1.81 -14.24
N ALA A 61 3.17 2.46 -14.09
CA ALA A 61 3.75 3.34 -15.11
C ALA A 61 4.07 2.57 -16.41
N GLN A 62 4.62 1.35 -16.31
CA GLN A 62 4.85 0.47 -17.48
C GLN A 62 3.55 0.07 -18.19
N ARG A 63 2.42 0.18 -17.54
CA ARG A 63 1.08 -0.06 -18.12
C ARG A 63 0.44 1.22 -18.69
N GLY A 64 1.19 2.33 -18.70
CA GLY A 64 0.77 3.59 -19.31
C GLY A 64 0.00 4.52 -18.38
N ILE A 65 -0.02 4.28 -17.06
CA ILE A 65 -0.60 5.18 -16.07
C ILE A 65 0.46 6.21 -15.68
N ARG A 66 0.10 7.49 -15.68
CA ARG A 66 0.96 8.55 -15.15
C ARG A 66 1.02 8.40 -13.63
N MET A 67 2.22 8.13 -13.11
CA MET A 67 2.40 7.81 -11.69
C MET A 67 3.11 8.92 -10.93
N ARG A 68 2.67 9.09 -9.68
CA ARG A 68 3.39 9.74 -8.59
C ARG A 68 3.58 8.75 -7.45
N GLY A 69 4.66 8.88 -6.68
CA GLY A 69 4.91 8.09 -5.48
C GLY A 69 5.36 8.97 -4.33
N THR A 70 4.78 8.76 -3.14
CA THR A 70 5.24 9.41 -1.91
C THR A 70 5.57 8.38 -0.84
N ASP A 71 6.59 8.68 -0.04
CA ASP A 71 6.98 7.88 1.12
C ASP A 71 7.56 8.79 2.19
N ALA A 72 7.41 8.40 3.46
CA ALA A 72 7.95 9.17 4.59
C ALA A 72 9.49 9.12 4.67
N PHE A 73 10.11 8.12 4.03
CA PHE A 73 11.54 7.85 4.14
C PHE A 73 12.30 8.22 2.87
N PRO A 74 13.08 9.33 2.85
CA PRO A 74 13.82 9.77 1.66
C PRO A 74 14.77 8.71 1.09
N GLN A 75 15.32 7.85 1.94
CA GLN A 75 16.33 6.85 1.56
C GLN A 75 15.76 5.80 0.59
N VAL A 76 14.50 5.38 0.79
CA VAL A 76 13.87 4.39 -0.10
C VAL A 76 13.55 4.99 -1.48
N LEU A 77 13.32 6.30 -1.54
CA LEU A 77 13.00 6.98 -2.78
C LEU A 77 14.22 7.13 -3.71
N GLU A 78 15.43 7.12 -3.19
CA GLU A 78 16.65 7.07 -4.03
C GLU A 78 16.69 5.75 -4.81
N GLU A 79 16.34 4.64 -4.15
CA GLU A 79 16.22 3.34 -4.80
C GLU A 79 15.06 3.34 -5.81
N ALA A 80 13.90 3.89 -5.44
CA ALA A 80 12.74 4.00 -6.33
C ALA A 80 13.10 4.75 -7.62
N ARG A 81 13.79 5.89 -7.52
CA ARG A 81 14.26 6.66 -8.68
C ARG A 81 15.21 5.85 -9.57
N ARG A 82 16.17 5.13 -8.96
CA ARG A 82 17.10 4.28 -9.73
C ARG A 82 16.37 3.18 -10.47
N ARG A 83 15.41 2.52 -9.82
CA ARG A 83 14.60 1.46 -10.42
C ARG A 83 13.69 2.00 -11.53
N ALA A 84 13.08 3.17 -11.36
CA ALA A 84 12.25 3.79 -12.40
C ALA A 84 13.07 4.11 -13.66
N VAL A 85 14.27 4.68 -13.50
CA VAL A 85 15.20 4.92 -14.63
C VAL A 85 15.58 3.61 -15.31
N ALA A 86 15.92 2.58 -14.56
CA ALA A 86 16.26 1.26 -15.12
C ALA A 86 15.08 0.61 -15.85
N ALA A 87 13.86 0.87 -15.41
CA ALA A 87 12.63 0.40 -16.04
C ALA A 87 12.17 1.26 -17.24
N GLY A 88 12.82 2.40 -17.50
CA GLY A 88 12.48 3.31 -18.60
C GLY A 88 11.17 4.07 -18.40
N VAL A 89 10.80 4.35 -17.15
CA VAL A 89 9.57 5.10 -16.79
C VAL A 89 9.89 6.36 -16.02
N GLU A 90 9.07 7.40 -16.22
CA GLU A 90 9.11 8.63 -15.44
C GLU A 90 8.06 8.59 -14.34
N ILE A 91 8.50 8.81 -13.10
CA ILE A 91 7.64 8.86 -11.92
C ILE A 91 8.14 9.99 -11.03
N ASP A 92 7.22 10.83 -10.58
CA ASP A 92 7.52 11.91 -9.62
C ASP A 92 7.50 11.30 -8.20
N PHE A 93 8.68 11.24 -7.56
CA PHE A 93 8.85 10.73 -6.20
C PHE A 93 9.15 11.86 -5.21
N GLU A 94 8.33 11.97 -4.16
CA GLU A 94 8.44 12.99 -3.13
C GLU A 94 8.48 12.38 -1.72
N ALA A 95 9.37 12.91 -0.87
CA ALA A 95 9.50 12.48 0.53
C ALA A 95 8.48 13.22 1.39
N THR A 96 7.30 12.63 1.57
CA THR A 96 6.19 13.25 2.29
C THR A 96 5.40 12.17 3.04
N PRO A 97 5.29 12.28 4.39
CA PRO A 97 4.42 11.41 5.18
C PRO A 97 2.95 11.55 4.77
N VAL A 98 2.15 10.50 4.95
CA VAL A 98 0.74 10.49 4.53
C VAL A 98 -0.07 11.61 5.17
N GLU A 99 0.22 11.96 6.42
CA GLU A 99 -0.48 12.98 7.19
C GLU A 99 -0.27 14.41 6.66
N GLU A 100 0.82 14.61 5.88
CA GLU A 100 1.23 15.91 5.32
C GLU A 100 0.81 16.09 3.85
N LEU A 101 0.20 15.07 3.24
CA LEU A 101 -0.22 15.13 1.84
C LEU A 101 -1.35 16.15 1.64
N ASP A 102 -1.18 17.02 0.65
CA ASP A 102 -2.15 18.05 0.28
C ASP A 102 -3.01 17.59 -0.91
N PRO A 103 -4.35 17.59 -0.77
CA PRO A 103 -5.25 17.22 -1.86
C PRO A 103 -5.09 18.08 -3.13
N GLY A 104 -4.69 19.35 -2.98
CA GLY A 104 -4.48 20.25 -4.11
C GLY A 104 -3.31 19.85 -4.99
N HIS A 105 -2.25 19.32 -4.37
CA HIS A 105 -1.00 18.92 -5.03
C HIS A 105 -0.93 17.42 -5.30
N HIS A 106 -1.34 16.60 -4.32
CA HIS A 106 -1.14 15.14 -4.35
C HIS A 106 -2.37 14.33 -4.80
N GLY A 107 -3.50 15.01 -5.08
CA GLY A 107 -4.72 14.34 -5.53
C GLY A 107 -4.56 13.69 -6.90
N ALA A 108 -5.18 12.53 -7.13
CA ALA A 108 -5.15 11.76 -8.37
C ALA A 108 -6.46 11.03 -8.65
N GLU A 109 -6.69 10.62 -9.91
CA GLU A 109 -7.86 9.80 -10.28
C GLU A 109 -7.92 8.50 -9.48
N LEU A 110 -6.75 7.94 -9.19
CA LEU A 110 -6.58 6.74 -8.36
C LEU A 110 -5.50 6.94 -7.30
N ILE A 111 -5.84 6.69 -6.06
CA ILE A 111 -4.88 6.55 -4.98
C ILE A 111 -4.62 5.06 -4.75
N VAL A 112 -3.35 4.68 -4.66
CA VAL A 112 -2.90 3.33 -4.29
C VAL A 112 -2.22 3.42 -2.93
N CYS A 113 -2.73 2.69 -1.94
CA CYS A 113 -2.18 2.66 -0.57
C CYS A 113 -2.12 1.20 -0.10
N CYS A 114 -1.02 0.52 -0.42
CA CYS A 114 -0.85 -0.90 -0.19
C CYS A 114 0.23 -1.17 0.84
N GLU A 115 -0.11 -1.92 1.90
CA GLU A 115 0.84 -2.32 2.97
C GLU A 115 1.44 -1.10 3.73
N VAL A 116 0.59 -0.11 4.02
CA VAL A 116 0.97 1.13 4.70
C VAL A 116 0.19 1.31 6.00
N LEU A 117 -1.14 1.15 5.95
CA LEU A 117 -2.03 1.50 7.04
C LEU A 117 -1.74 0.72 8.34
N GLU A 118 -1.22 -0.50 8.22
CA GLU A 118 -0.82 -1.32 9.37
C GLU A 118 0.36 -0.73 10.17
N HIS A 119 1.15 0.12 9.53
CA HIS A 119 2.32 0.76 10.12
C HIS A 119 2.04 2.12 10.76
N LEU A 120 0.86 2.69 10.54
CA LEU A 120 0.54 4.03 11.01
C LEU A 120 0.05 4.03 12.45
N THR A 121 0.45 5.03 13.22
CA THR A 121 -0.03 5.25 14.59
C THR A 121 -1.44 5.84 14.62
N ASP A 122 -1.80 6.61 13.59
CA ASP A 122 -3.14 7.19 13.40
C ASP A 122 -3.71 6.85 12.02
N PRO A 123 -4.21 5.62 11.81
CA PRO A 123 -4.79 5.22 10.53
C PRO A 123 -6.10 5.95 10.21
N GLU A 124 -6.81 6.50 11.21
CA GLU A 124 -8.02 7.31 11.00
C GLU A 124 -7.68 8.63 10.28
N ARG A 125 -6.63 9.31 10.73
CA ARG A 125 -6.15 10.52 10.09
C ARG A 125 -5.69 10.24 8.66
N ALA A 126 -4.95 9.16 8.46
CA ALA A 126 -4.54 8.74 7.13
C ALA A 126 -5.74 8.47 6.21
N LEU A 127 -6.79 7.81 6.73
CA LEU A 127 -8.02 7.55 5.95
C LEU A 127 -8.71 8.85 5.52
N GLU A 128 -8.70 9.88 6.36
CA GLU A 128 -9.23 11.21 6.01
C GLU A 128 -8.42 11.86 4.88
N VAL A 129 -7.09 11.80 4.97
CA VAL A 129 -6.20 12.33 3.93
C VAL A 129 -6.43 11.60 2.62
N LEU A 130 -6.41 10.26 2.63
CA LEU A 130 -6.65 9.44 1.43
C LEU A 130 -8.00 9.76 0.78
N ALA A 131 -9.05 10.03 1.56
CA ALA A 131 -10.35 10.42 1.04
C ALA A 131 -10.33 11.82 0.37
N GLY A 132 -9.49 12.73 0.87
CA GLY A 132 -9.27 14.04 0.24
C GLY A 132 -8.45 13.96 -1.06
N LEU A 133 -7.57 12.98 -1.19
CA LEU A 133 -6.70 12.79 -2.36
C LEU A 133 -7.41 12.10 -3.52
N ALA A 134 -8.28 11.12 -3.24
CA ALA A 134 -8.88 10.25 -4.25
C ALA A 134 -9.93 10.98 -5.13
N ARG A 135 -9.87 10.81 -6.48
CA ARG A 135 -10.75 11.46 -7.46
C ARG A 135 -11.21 10.50 -8.56
N PRO A 136 -12.07 9.53 -8.31
CA PRO A 136 -12.69 9.20 -7.03
C PRO A 136 -12.17 7.89 -6.38
N TRP A 137 -11.10 7.26 -6.91
CA TRP A 137 -10.77 5.88 -6.61
C TRP A 137 -9.65 5.72 -5.58
N LEU A 138 -9.81 4.71 -4.71
CA LEU A 138 -8.77 4.21 -3.82
C LEU A 138 -8.66 2.70 -3.98
N VAL A 139 -7.45 2.19 -4.18
CA VAL A 139 -7.08 0.79 -3.92
C VAL A 139 -6.24 0.76 -2.66
N ALA A 140 -6.68 -0.01 -1.67
CA ALA A 140 -5.94 -0.20 -0.43
C ALA A 140 -5.76 -1.68 -0.11
N SER A 141 -4.61 -2.05 0.48
CA SER A 141 -4.39 -3.39 0.99
C SER A 141 -3.71 -3.40 2.35
N VAL A 142 -3.97 -4.47 3.10
CA VAL A 142 -3.30 -4.78 4.36
C VAL A 142 -3.11 -6.29 4.51
N PRO A 143 -2.14 -6.76 5.33
CA PRO A 143 -2.03 -8.15 5.73
C PRO A 143 -3.32 -8.61 6.43
N ARG A 144 -3.81 -9.78 6.07
CA ARG A 144 -5.06 -10.33 6.62
C ARG A 144 -4.79 -11.15 7.88
N GLU A 145 -5.25 -10.66 9.01
CA GLU A 145 -5.18 -11.39 10.27
C GLU A 145 -6.38 -12.34 10.48
N PRO A 146 -6.21 -13.49 11.14
CA PRO A 146 -4.96 -13.99 11.75
C PRO A 146 -4.04 -14.78 10.80
N LEU A 147 -4.37 -14.84 9.50
CA LEU A 147 -3.64 -15.66 8.53
C LEU A 147 -2.17 -15.24 8.39
N TRP A 148 -1.89 -13.94 8.42
CA TRP A 148 -0.54 -13.41 8.30
C TRP A 148 0.36 -13.92 9.43
N ARG A 149 -0.12 -13.81 10.68
CA ARG A 149 0.61 -14.31 11.86
C ARG A 149 0.79 -15.82 11.82
N ALA A 150 -0.23 -16.57 11.40
CA ALA A 150 -0.13 -18.02 11.24
C ALA A 150 0.94 -18.44 10.22
N LEU A 151 1.05 -17.73 9.09
CA LEU A 151 2.07 -17.98 8.08
C LEU A 151 3.48 -17.59 8.58
N ASN A 152 3.61 -16.53 9.35
CA ASN A 152 4.88 -16.16 9.98
C ASN A 152 5.33 -17.23 10.97
N LEU A 153 4.43 -17.71 11.82
CA LEU A 153 4.74 -18.83 12.74
C LEU A 153 5.12 -20.11 12.01
N ALA A 154 4.39 -20.45 10.94
CA ALA A 154 4.70 -21.64 10.12
C ALA A 154 6.09 -21.57 9.46
N ARG A 155 6.63 -20.37 9.24
CA ARG A 155 7.99 -20.13 8.72
C ARG A 155 9.02 -19.95 9.83
N LEU A 156 8.64 -20.12 11.09
CA LEU A 156 9.44 -19.83 12.27
C LEU A 156 9.93 -18.37 12.33
N SER A 157 9.20 -17.44 11.71
CA SER A 157 9.47 -16.01 11.73
C SER A 157 8.71 -15.35 12.86
N TYR A 158 9.37 -14.46 13.60
CA TYR A 158 8.77 -13.67 14.68
C TYR A 158 8.06 -14.52 15.76
N VAL A 159 8.62 -15.67 16.09
CA VAL A 159 8.03 -16.63 17.07
C VAL A 159 7.87 -15.98 18.44
N GLY A 160 8.84 -15.16 18.87
CA GLY A 160 8.81 -14.43 20.14
C GLY A 160 7.63 -13.44 20.25
N ASP A 161 7.17 -12.91 19.12
CA ASP A 161 6.06 -11.96 19.01
C ASP A 161 4.78 -12.61 18.49
N LEU A 162 4.65 -13.93 18.68
CA LEU A 162 3.50 -14.73 18.22
C LEU A 162 3.19 -14.51 16.72
N GLY A 163 4.22 -14.39 15.90
CA GLY A 163 4.13 -14.19 14.45
C GLY A 163 3.81 -12.75 14.03
N ASN A 164 3.75 -11.80 14.96
CA ASN A 164 3.58 -10.40 14.62
C ASN A 164 4.83 -9.82 13.95
N THR A 165 4.64 -9.11 12.84
CA THR A 165 5.74 -8.43 12.16
C THR A 165 6.09 -7.15 12.94
N PRO A 166 7.37 -6.91 13.28
CA PRO A 166 7.78 -5.64 13.90
C PRO A 166 7.31 -4.44 13.08
N GLY A 167 6.77 -3.42 13.77
CA GLY A 167 6.23 -2.22 13.12
C GLY A 167 4.79 -2.31 12.64
N HIS A 168 4.11 -3.47 12.77
CA HIS A 168 2.67 -3.55 12.57
C HIS A 168 1.95 -3.15 13.85
N PHE A 169 1.43 -1.93 13.88
CA PHE A 169 0.63 -1.41 15.00
C PHE A 169 -0.85 -1.78 14.86
N ASN A 170 -1.35 -1.90 13.63
CA ASN A 170 -2.73 -2.21 13.34
C ASN A 170 -2.88 -3.60 12.73
N HIS A 171 -3.86 -4.34 13.22
CA HIS A 171 -4.13 -5.71 12.81
C HIS A 171 -5.60 -5.83 12.42
N TRP A 172 -5.85 -6.07 11.13
CA TRP A 172 -7.21 -6.18 10.63
C TRP A 172 -7.55 -7.58 10.13
N SER A 173 -8.72 -8.07 10.58
CA SER A 173 -9.42 -9.07 9.81
C SER A 173 -9.96 -8.45 8.51
N LYS A 174 -10.28 -9.28 7.52
CA LYS A 174 -10.93 -8.81 6.29
C LYS A 174 -12.16 -7.95 6.58
N ARG A 175 -13.00 -8.37 7.53
CA ARG A 175 -14.25 -7.68 7.90
C ARG A 175 -13.97 -6.32 8.54
N ASP A 176 -12.98 -6.26 9.42
CA ASP A 176 -12.68 -5.02 10.14
C ASP A 176 -12.00 -4.00 9.23
N PHE A 177 -11.15 -4.45 8.31
CA PHE A 177 -10.56 -3.55 7.30
C PHE A 177 -11.63 -2.97 6.36
N VAL A 178 -12.54 -3.79 5.86
CA VAL A 178 -13.67 -3.30 5.06
C VAL A 178 -14.50 -2.28 5.85
N ARG A 179 -14.85 -2.60 7.13
CA ARG A 179 -15.59 -1.67 7.99
C ARG A 179 -14.82 -0.37 8.25
N PHE A 180 -13.51 -0.43 8.39
CA PHE A 180 -12.66 0.75 8.55
C PHE A 180 -12.78 1.67 7.33
N LEU A 181 -12.62 1.13 6.12
CA LEU A 181 -12.70 1.90 4.87
C LEU A 181 -14.10 2.51 4.64
N THR A 182 -15.19 1.84 5.06
CA THR A 182 -16.56 2.35 4.88
C THR A 182 -16.85 3.62 5.67
N ARG A 183 -15.97 4.06 6.55
CA ARG A 183 -16.12 5.34 7.26
C ARG A 183 -15.98 6.56 6.35
N ARG A 184 -15.25 6.45 5.24
CA ARG A 184 -14.97 7.55 4.30
C ARG A 184 -15.23 7.18 2.84
N PHE A 185 -15.35 5.90 2.53
CA PHE A 185 -15.48 5.40 1.17
C PHE A 185 -16.67 4.47 1.01
N GLU A 186 -17.19 4.40 -0.21
CA GLU A 186 -18.01 3.31 -0.68
C GLU A 186 -17.11 2.17 -1.15
N VAL A 187 -17.25 0.99 -0.55
CA VAL A 187 -16.50 -0.20 -0.97
C VAL A 187 -17.17 -0.82 -2.18
N THR A 188 -16.48 -0.83 -3.32
CA THR A 188 -17.02 -1.35 -4.58
C THR A 188 -16.61 -2.80 -4.82
N GLU A 189 -15.41 -3.19 -4.42
CA GLU A 189 -14.94 -4.56 -4.60
C GLU A 189 -13.95 -4.96 -3.50
N VAL A 190 -14.02 -6.22 -3.07
CA VAL A 190 -13.10 -6.80 -2.08
C VAL A 190 -12.45 -8.04 -2.64
N ARG A 191 -11.14 -8.04 -2.69
CA ARG A 191 -10.29 -9.16 -3.11
C ARG A 191 -9.51 -9.73 -1.93
N SER A 192 -9.07 -10.97 -2.05
CA SER A 192 -8.33 -11.65 -0.99
C SER A 192 -7.13 -12.41 -1.56
N PRO A 193 -6.18 -11.73 -2.25
CA PRO A 193 -4.93 -12.39 -2.62
C PRO A 193 -4.22 -12.84 -1.33
N THR A 194 -3.94 -14.14 -1.24
CA THR A 194 -3.34 -14.69 0.00
C THR A 194 -1.91 -14.17 0.17
N PRO A 195 -1.53 -13.63 1.34
CA PRO A 195 -2.27 -13.54 2.60
C PRO A 195 -2.89 -12.15 2.87
N TRP A 196 -3.22 -11.37 1.88
CA TRP A 196 -3.71 -9.98 2.00
C TRP A 196 -5.23 -9.85 1.87
N THR A 197 -5.73 -8.71 2.30
CA THR A 197 -7.03 -8.17 1.91
C THR A 197 -6.78 -6.93 1.06
N MET A 198 -7.36 -6.87 -0.12
CA MET A 198 -7.25 -5.75 -1.05
C MET A 198 -8.65 -5.25 -1.40
N VAL A 199 -8.85 -3.94 -1.41
CA VAL A 199 -10.18 -3.33 -1.55
C VAL A 199 -10.11 -2.20 -2.54
N LEU A 200 -11.05 -2.19 -3.50
CA LEU A 200 -11.32 -1.04 -4.35
C LEU A 200 -12.47 -0.24 -3.73
N CYS A 201 -12.24 1.05 -3.59
CA CYS A 201 -13.17 1.98 -2.98
C CYS A 201 -13.41 3.19 -3.89
N ARG A 202 -14.55 3.82 -3.70
CA ARG A 202 -14.89 5.11 -4.30
C ARG A 202 -15.17 6.12 -3.20
N VAL A 203 -14.72 7.36 -3.37
CA VAL A 203 -15.08 8.45 -2.44
C VAL A 203 -16.60 8.58 -2.37
N GLN A 204 -17.14 8.65 -1.16
CA GLN A 204 -18.57 8.88 -0.96
C GLN A 204 -18.94 10.25 -1.53
N SER A 205 -19.97 10.30 -2.38
CA SER A 205 -20.55 11.57 -2.80
C SER A 205 -21.12 12.26 -1.57
N PRO A 206 -20.97 13.60 -1.42
CA PRO A 206 -21.63 14.30 -0.34
C PRO A 206 -23.13 14.01 -0.41
N PRO A 207 -23.81 13.87 0.74
CA PRO A 207 -25.27 13.71 0.74
C PRO A 207 -25.91 14.89 0.00
N SER A 208 -26.77 14.56 -0.96
CA SER A 208 -27.56 15.51 -1.76
C SER A 208 -28.58 16.27 -0.89
#